data_da65070ae940eb02f374a2669712af86
#
_entry.id   da65070ae940eb02f374a2669712af86
#
_cell.length_a   1.000
_cell.length_b   1.000
_cell.length_c   1.000
_cell.angle_alpha   90.00
_cell.angle_beta   90.00
_cell.angle_gamma   90.00
#
_symmetry.space_group_name_H-M   'P 1'
#
loop_
_entity.id
_entity.type
_entity.pdbx_description
1 polymer ?
#
loop_
_entity_poly.entity_id
_entity_poly.type
_entity_poly.pdbx_seq_one_letter_code
_entity_poly.pdbx_strand_id
1 'polypeptide(L)'
;MRRQAADSITGAMDIHHLVKMANDIGTFYQTLPDRTEAISSIAAHLRNFWEPRMRREIIDHAKQGAGRDPQLMEIVREAILTLQ
;
A
#
# COMPACT_ATOMS: atom_id res chain seq x y z
N MET A 1 -10.37 12.36 -25.70
CA MET A 1 -10.19 12.21 -25.20
C MET A 1 -9.93 11.85 -24.76
N ARG A 2 -9.93 11.71 -24.53
CA ARG A 2 -9.65 11.31 -23.83
C ARG A 2 -9.16 11.25 -23.13
N ARG A 3 -9.10 11.20 -23.03
CA ARG A 3 -8.57 11.17 -22.32
C ARG A 3 -8.33 11.02 -21.58
N GLN A 4 -8.46 11.02 -21.36
CA GLN A 4 -8.27 10.91 -20.68
C GLN A 4 -7.93 10.36 -20.15
N ALA A 5 -8.57 10.31 -20.08
CA ALA A 5 -8.20 9.34 -19.39
C ALA A 5 -6.99 8.84 -19.41
N ALA A 6 -6.63 8.83 -20.36
CA ALA A 6 -5.39 8.40 -20.39
C ALA A 6 -4.51 9.05 -19.51
N ASP A 7 -4.74 10.10 -19.32
CA ASP A 7 -3.91 10.75 -18.54
C ASP A 7 -3.89 10.33 -17.22
N SER A 8 -4.86 9.88 -16.78
CA SER A 8 -4.88 9.42 -15.47
C SER A 8 -4.07 8.19 -15.31
N ILE A 9 -3.87 7.47 -16.33
CA ILE A 9 -3.07 6.33 -16.18
C ILE A 9 -1.66 6.59 -16.23
N THR A 10 -1.31 7.70 -16.79
CA THR A 10 0.04 7.98 -16.93
C THR A 10 0.61 8.39 -15.70
N GLY A 11 1.36 7.67 -15.08
CA GLY A 11 2.04 8.04 -13.90
C GLY A 11 1.18 8.28 -12.72
N ALA A 12 -0.07 8.58 -12.92
CA ALA A 12 -0.91 8.80 -11.78
C ALA A 12 -1.34 7.46 -11.26
N MET A 13 -1.00 7.19 -10.04
CA MET A 13 -1.40 5.97 -9.41
C MET A 13 -2.76 6.17 -8.79
N ASP A 14 -3.67 5.26 -9.06
CA ASP A 14 -4.97 5.29 -8.43
C ASP A 14 -4.81 4.79 -7.00
N ILE A 15 -4.96 5.68 -6.05
CA ILE A 15 -4.75 5.34 -4.65
C ILE A 15 -5.69 4.22 -4.20
N HIS A 16 -6.90 4.17 -4.75
CA HIS A 16 -7.83 3.10 -4.41
C HIS A 16 -7.27 1.74 -4.83
N HIS A 17 -6.65 1.70 -5.99
CA HIS A 17 -6.05 0.48 -6.49
C HIS A 17 -4.84 0.07 -5.66
N LEU A 18 -4.00 1.04 -5.30
CA LEU A 18 -2.82 0.77 -4.49
C LEU A 18 -3.20 0.24 -3.12
N VAL A 19 -4.22 0.84 -2.51
CA VAL A 19 -4.68 0.40 -1.19
C VAL A 19 -5.25 -1.01 -1.28
N LYS A 20 -6.02 -1.29 -2.34
CA LYS A 20 -6.56 -2.63 -2.51
C LYS A 20 -5.44 -3.65 -2.65
N MET A 21 -4.43 -3.35 -3.45
CA MET A 21 -3.30 -4.26 -3.63
C MET A 21 -2.57 -4.47 -2.31
N ALA A 22 -2.34 -3.40 -1.56
CA ALA A 22 -1.64 -3.51 -0.29
C ALA A 22 -2.46 -4.32 0.70
N ASN A 23 -3.75 -4.11 0.75
CA ASN A 23 -4.62 -4.87 1.65
C ASN A 23 -4.69 -6.34 1.26
N ASP A 24 -4.64 -6.66 -0.02
CA ASP A 24 -4.61 -8.04 -0.46
C ASP A 24 -3.35 -8.74 0.05
N ILE A 25 -2.22 -8.04 0.00
CA ILE A 25 -0.97 -8.57 0.56
C ILE A 25 -1.13 -8.80 2.06
N GLY A 26 -1.73 -7.83 2.75
CA GLY A 26 -1.98 -7.96 4.17
C GLY A 26 -2.86 -9.12 4.52
N THR A 27 -3.90 -9.34 3.73
CA THR A 27 -4.82 -10.44 3.95
C THR A 27 -4.09 -11.77 3.92
N PHE A 28 -3.13 -11.88 3.02
CA PHE A 28 -2.34 -13.11 2.93
C PHE A 28 -1.42 -13.27 4.15
N TYR A 29 -0.65 -12.24 4.46
CA TYR A 29 0.36 -12.36 5.50
C TYR A 29 -0.20 -12.32 6.92
N GLN A 30 -1.38 -11.74 7.11
CA GLN A 30 -1.94 -11.69 8.46
C GLN A 30 -2.29 -13.08 9.00
N THR A 31 -2.25 -14.10 8.15
CA THR A 31 -2.46 -15.47 8.59
C THR A 31 -1.27 -16.04 9.36
N LEU A 32 -0.12 -15.36 9.31
CA LEU A 32 1.04 -15.80 10.07
C LEU A 32 0.78 -15.61 11.55
N PRO A 33 1.20 -16.56 12.39
CA PRO A 33 0.94 -16.48 13.82
C PRO A 33 1.62 -15.29 14.51
N ASP A 34 2.81 -14.94 14.05
CA ASP A 34 3.59 -13.86 14.65
C ASP A 34 3.30 -12.55 13.92
N ARG A 35 2.70 -11.60 14.63
CA ARG A 35 2.35 -10.31 14.03
C ARG A 35 3.57 -9.55 13.53
N THR A 36 4.66 -9.60 14.29
CA THR A 36 5.88 -8.91 13.90
C THR A 36 6.42 -9.49 12.58
N GLU A 37 6.37 -10.80 12.46
CA GLU A 37 6.80 -11.46 11.24
C GLU A 37 5.88 -11.10 10.07
N ALA A 38 4.59 -11.02 10.33
CA ALA A 38 3.63 -10.64 9.29
C ALA A 38 3.92 -9.23 8.80
N ILE A 39 4.15 -8.30 9.71
CA ILE A 39 4.45 -6.92 9.36
C ILE A 39 5.74 -6.85 8.54
N SER A 40 6.78 -7.57 8.96
CA SER A 40 8.03 -7.60 8.22
C SER A 40 7.85 -8.16 6.83
N SER A 41 7.02 -9.19 6.70
CA SER A 41 6.80 -9.81 5.41
C SER A 41 6.05 -8.88 4.45
N ILE A 42 5.06 -8.17 4.96
CA ILE A 42 4.34 -7.19 4.16
C ILE A 42 5.29 -6.11 3.68
N ALA A 43 6.09 -5.57 4.60
CA ALA A 43 7.03 -4.51 4.25
C ALA A 43 8.05 -4.99 3.23
N ALA A 44 8.56 -6.20 3.40
CA ALA A 44 9.54 -6.75 2.47
C ALA A 44 8.94 -6.93 1.08
N HIS A 45 7.68 -7.37 1.03
CA HIS A 45 7.00 -7.53 -0.26
C HIS A 45 6.91 -6.20 -0.99
N LEU A 46 6.49 -5.16 -0.29
CA LEU A 46 6.38 -3.84 -0.91
C LEU A 46 7.75 -3.31 -1.33
N ARG A 47 8.75 -3.50 -0.47
CA ARG A 47 10.09 -3.01 -0.76
C ARG A 47 10.68 -3.69 -1.98
N ASN A 48 10.44 -4.98 -2.13
CA ASN A 48 11.06 -5.76 -3.19
C ASN A 48 10.32 -5.73 -4.51
N PHE A 49 9.01 -5.54 -4.47
CA PHE A 49 8.20 -5.69 -5.68
C PHE A 49 7.50 -4.43 -6.17
N TRP A 50 7.31 -3.45 -5.30
CA TRP A 50 6.66 -2.20 -5.72
C TRP A 50 7.71 -1.20 -6.17
N GLU A 51 7.36 -0.44 -7.22
CA GLU A 51 8.23 0.63 -7.71
C GLU A 51 8.30 1.74 -6.68
N PRO A 52 9.40 2.49 -6.67
CA PRO A 52 9.54 3.58 -5.69
C PRO A 52 8.39 4.56 -5.69
N ARG A 53 7.83 4.88 -6.86
CA ARG A 53 6.71 5.80 -6.93
C ARG A 53 5.49 5.24 -6.23
N MET A 54 5.20 3.97 -6.46
CA MET A 54 4.08 3.32 -5.80
C MET A 54 4.26 3.33 -4.28
N ARG A 55 5.47 3.06 -3.83
CA ARG A 55 5.75 3.07 -2.40
C ARG A 55 5.56 4.46 -1.80
N ARG A 56 6.02 5.50 -2.49
CA ARG A 56 5.84 6.86 -1.99
C ARG A 56 4.38 7.22 -1.86
N GLU A 57 3.57 6.85 -2.86
CA GLU A 57 2.16 7.14 -2.83
C GLU A 57 1.46 6.48 -1.66
N ILE A 58 1.78 5.21 -1.42
CA ILE A 58 1.11 4.49 -0.34
C ILE A 58 1.62 4.94 1.03
N ILE A 59 2.89 5.32 1.12
CA ILE A 59 3.44 5.86 2.36
C ILE A 59 2.76 7.18 2.69
N ASP A 60 2.63 8.06 1.71
CA ASP A 60 1.96 9.35 1.93
C ASP A 60 0.53 9.13 2.40
N HIS A 61 -0.16 8.18 1.81
CA HIS A 61 -1.52 7.87 2.21
C HIS A 61 -1.57 7.36 3.66
N ALA A 62 -0.64 6.47 4.02
CA ALA A 62 -0.60 5.91 5.35
C ALA A 62 -0.33 6.98 6.40
N LYS A 63 0.48 7.96 6.06
CA LYS A 63 0.84 9.04 6.99
C LYS A 63 -0.32 9.98 7.27
N GLN A 64 -1.34 9.97 6.44
CA GLN A 64 -2.48 10.85 6.63
C GLN A 64 -3.43 10.37 7.72
N GLY A 65 -3.23 9.16 8.24
CA GLY A 65 -3.98 8.68 9.37
C GLY A 65 -4.71 7.38 9.09
N ALA A 66 -5.04 6.69 10.18
CA ALA A 66 -5.64 5.36 10.07
C ALA A 66 -7.03 5.39 9.45
N GLY A 67 -7.75 6.50 9.61
CA GLY A 67 -9.11 6.58 9.08
C GLY A 67 -9.21 7.15 7.68
N ARG A 68 -8.08 7.41 7.03
CA ARG A 68 -8.09 8.02 5.70
C ARG A 68 -8.63 7.04 4.66
N ASP A 69 -9.64 7.47 3.91
CA ASP A 69 -10.18 6.66 2.82
C ASP A 69 -9.31 6.79 1.58
N PRO A 70 -9.14 5.72 0.83
CA PRO A 70 -9.53 4.35 1.15
C PRO A 70 -8.70 3.80 2.30
N GLN A 71 -9.33 3.00 3.14
CA GLN A 71 -8.68 2.58 4.37
C GLN A 71 -7.74 1.41 4.19
N LEU A 72 -6.55 1.57 4.78
CA LEU A 72 -5.60 0.47 4.88
C LEU A 72 -5.94 -0.37 6.11
N MET A 73 -5.75 -1.67 5.99
CA MET A 73 -5.79 -2.54 7.16
C MET A 73 -4.74 -2.07 8.14
N GLU A 74 -5.02 -2.19 9.43
CA GLU A 74 -4.10 -1.69 10.44
C GLU A 74 -2.71 -2.31 10.32
N ILE A 75 -2.64 -3.62 10.12
CA ILE A 75 -1.36 -4.30 10.00
C ILE A 75 -0.60 -3.82 8.77
N VAL A 76 -1.32 -3.51 7.70
CA VAL A 76 -0.71 -3.03 6.46
C VAL A 76 -0.17 -1.62 6.67
N ARG A 77 -0.94 -0.77 7.33
CA ARG A 77 -0.49 0.59 7.61
C ARG A 77 0.79 0.58 8.43
N GLU A 78 0.84 -0.28 9.46
CA GLU A 78 2.05 -0.39 10.27
C GLU A 78 3.24 -0.81 9.44
N ALA A 79 3.04 -1.78 8.53
CA ALA A 79 4.12 -2.23 7.68
C ALA A 79 4.60 -1.12 6.75
N ILE A 80 3.67 -0.39 6.16
CA ILE A 80 4.00 0.69 5.25
C ILE A 80 4.80 1.77 5.94
N LEU A 81 4.43 2.09 7.18
CA LEU A 81 5.13 3.15 7.90
C LEU A 81 6.57 2.78 8.24
N THR A 82 6.92 1.50 8.21
CA THR A 82 8.32 1.10 8.40
C THR A 82 9.15 1.35 7.16
N LEU A 83 8.53 1.66 6.03
CA LEU A 83 9.25 1.85 4.77
C LEU A 83 9.82 3.25 4.60
N GLN A 84 9.40 4.20 5.42
CA GLN A 84 9.87 5.57 5.26
C GLN A 84 11.30 5.78 5.80
#